data_0692ab3039207771545a5590c194ab44
#
_entry.id   0692ab3039207771545a5590c194ab44
#
_cell.length_a   1.000
_cell.length_b   1.000
_cell.length_c   1.000
_cell.angle_alpha   90.00
_cell.angle_beta   90.00
_cell.angle_gamma   90.00
#
_symmetry.space_group_name_H-M   'P 1'
#
loop_
_entity.id
_entity.type
_entity.pdbx_description
1 polymer ?
#
loop_
_entity_poly.entity_id
_entity_poly.type
_entity_poly.pdbx_seq_one_letter_code
_entity_poly.pdbx_strand_id
1 'polypeptide(L)'
;ETWQAEEGLILPPSLIESDGGKGSAGAQLLPISWQALHHDAALLDDSLEPSVIALLDAPQLAERPGLLIEALDAIRTRFTTSLIWTPGIGGPDNCALLTWMGVDLFDLNRSRQAVAHGVLLAGDGPREVEETADESCDMDAQIAAWSRALAATRAAIRNGTLRELVERQALSSPRSVERLRRHDAMLSEAAAQNAGRAGLASVVPEGRRLRAHAYTSRNDPLISEWRRRVAEIHTPPEHQSKVLVLLPCSAQKPYRLSQSHRRFQRAISTRGVHEVMVTAPLGLVPRELEDIWPAAHYDIPVTGEWDVDELRVIQEMTERYATRNGFQRIINHSGLELKAGTIEVIDTRTGESAGSQSAIDRLEAAVRTAAEEFKLPNPKESLHRLHKLKALSRFQH
;
A
#
# COMPACT_ATOMS: atom_id res chain seq x y z
N GLU A 1 12.06 -5.00 24.89
CA GLU A 1 12.87 -4.21 25.84
C GLU A 1 12.02 -3.03 26.26
N THR A 2 11.82 -2.86 27.55
CA THR A 2 11.22 -1.67 28.13
C THR A 2 12.33 -0.63 28.20
N TRP A 3 12.23 0.46 27.45
CA TRP A 3 13.11 1.58 27.62
C TRP A 3 12.86 2.14 29.03
N GLN A 4 13.86 2.09 29.88
CA GLN A 4 13.84 2.79 31.16
C GLN A 4 14.55 4.10 30.93
N ALA A 5 13.82 5.22 31.17
CA ALA A 5 14.45 6.52 31.25
C ALA A 5 15.53 6.45 32.33
N GLU A 6 16.70 7.05 32.07
CA GLU A 6 17.67 7.29 33.11
C GLU A 6 17.00 8.04 34.27
N GLU A 7 17.38 7.73 35.51
CA GLU A 7 16.87 8.42 36.71
C GLU A 7 16.93 9.93 36.48
N GLY A 8 15.79 10.60 36.49
CA GLY A 8 15.67 12.05 36.26
C GLY A 8 14.99 12.47 34.97
N LEU A 9 14.70 11.58 34.03
CA LEU A 9 13.92 11.85 32.82
C LEU A 9 12.41 11.65 33.09
N ILE A 10 11.91 12.20 34.16
CA ILE A 10 10.48 12.42 34.36
C ILE A 10 10.17 13.67 33.54
N LEU A 11 9.30 13.55 32.53
CA LEU A 11 8.72 14.72 31.87
C LEU A 11 8.04 15.56 32.95
N PRO A 12 8.60 16.71 33.33
CA PRO A 12 7.97 17.52 34.35
C PRO A 12 6.63 18.03 33.80
N PRO A 13 5.62 18.23 34.65
CA PRO A 13 4.38 18.90 34.26
C PRO A 13 4.60 20.22 33.53
N SER A 14 5.70 20.90 33.81
CA SER A 14 6.16 22.10 33.10
C SER A 14 6.45 21.90 31.60
N LEU A 15 6.66 20.70 31.12
CA LEU A 15 6.73 20.44 29.67
C LEU A 15 5.37 20.47 29.00
N ILE A 16 4.31 20.25 29.77
CA ILE A 16 2.92 20.43 29.32
C ILE A 16 2.56 21.91 29.31
N GLU A 17 3.17 22.69 30.18
CA GLU A 17 2.92 24.13 30.39
C GLU A 17 3.93 25.01 29.62
N SER A 18 5.10 24.50 29.24
CA SER A 18 6.01 25.22 28.35
C SER A 18 5.34 25.34 26.98
N ASP A 19 5.61 26.43 26.29
CA ASP A 19 5.19 26.70 24.92
C ASP A 19 5.78 25.66 23.92
N GLY A 20 5.75 24.46 24.33
CA GLY A 20 5.94 23.19 23.69
C GLY A 20 7.14 23.12 22.78
N GLY A 21 8.18 22.57 23.28
CA GLY A 21 9.10 22.00 22.36
C GLY A 21 10.41 22.72 22.20
N LYS A 22 10.81 23.52 23.14
CA LYS A 22 12.21 23.92 23.26
C LYS A 22 12.99 22.81 23.97
N GLY A 23 13.35 21.77 23.21
CA GLY A 23 14.39 20.85 23.64
C GLY A 23 15.74 21.57 23.67
N SER A 24 16.62 21.20 24.58
CA SER A 24 18.02 21.63 24.47
C SER A 24 18.70 20.82 23.36
N ALA A 25 19.49 21.47 22.53
CA ALA A 25 20.34 20.80 21.57
C ALA A 25 21.18 19.72 22.28
N GLY A 26 21.14 18.48 21.79
CA GLY A 26 21.79 17.33 22.39
C GLY A 26 20.99 16.58 23.45
N ALA A 27 19.74 16.97 23.72
CA ALA A 27 18.83 16.18 24.56
C ALA A 27 18.51 14.84 23.89
N GLN A 28 18.60 13.75 24.65
CA GLN A 28 18.17 12.44 24.16
C GLN A 28 16.65 12.39 23.90
N LEU A 29 15.87 13.17 24.64
CA LEU A 29 14.44 13.35 24.50
C LEU A 29 14.12 14.80 24.11
N LEU A 30 13.50 14.99 22.96
CA LEU A 30 13.02 16.28 22.47
C LEU A 30 11.49 16.34 22.58
N PRO A 31 10.92 17.12 23.51
CA PRO A 31 9.49 17.40 23.53
C PRO A 31 9.15 18.44 22.46
N ILE A 32 8.12 18.15 21.66
CA ILE A 32 7.62 19.08 20.63
C ILE A 32 6.10 19.14 20.64
N SER A 33 5.57 20.22 20.07
CA SER A 33 4.15 20.40 19.82
C SER A 33 3.89 20.70 18.36
N TRP A 34 2.64 20.63 17.93
CA TRP A 34 2.20 21.04 16.59
C TRP A 34 2.67 22.47 16.25
N GLN A 35 2.53 23.38 17.20
CA GLN A 35 2.97 24.75 17.01
C GLN A 35 4.48 24.86 16.81
N ALA A 36 5.27 24.12 17.60
CA ALA A 36 6.72 24.10 17.45
C ALA A 36 7.15 23.57 16.09
N LEU A 37 6.50 22.49 15.59
CA LEU A 37 6.79 21.93 14.27
C LEU A 37 6.66 22.94 13.12
N HIS A 38 5.76 23.93 13.26
CA HIS A 38 5.49 24.91 12.22
C HIS A 38 6.25 26.24 12.40
N HIS A 39 6.62 26.59 13.62
CA HIS A 39 7.08 27.94 13.93
C HIS A 39 8.43 28.02 14.65
N ASP A 40 8.95 26.89 15.18
CA ASP A 40 10.23 26.91 15.88
C ASP A 40 11.41 26.69 14.92
N ALA A 41 12.11 27.77 14.63
CA ALA A 41 13.30 27.72 13.79
C ALA A 41 14.44 26.85 14.38
N ALA A 42 14.46 26.61 15.69
CA ALA A 42 15.46 25.76 16.32
C ALA A 42 15.34 24.28 15.86
N LEU A 43 14.14 23.85 15.41
CA LEU A 43 13.94 22.51 14.85
C LEU A 43 14.55 22.34 13.45
N LEU A 44 14.97 23.44 12.81
CA LEU A 44 15.66 23.43 11.51
C LEU A 44 17.18 23.27 11.65
N ASP A 45 17.73 23.30 12.87
CA ASP A 45 19.15 23.09 13.11
C ASP A 45 19.55 21.64 12.79
N ASP A 46 20.35 21.44 11.77
CA ASP A 46 20.79 20.13 11.31
C ASP A 46 21.62 19.35 12.34
N SER A 47 22.19 20.03 13.32
CA SER A 47 22.90 19.39 14.43
C SER A 47 22.00 18.76 15.47
N LEU A 48 20.70 19.00 15.41
CA LEU A 48 19.70 18.45 16.33
C LEU A 48 19.34 17.03 15.94
N GLU A 49 19.87 16.05 16.67
CA GLU A 49 19.64 14.61 16.45
C GLU A 49 19.13 13.94 17.74
N PRO A 50 17.88 14.17 18.16
CA PRO A 50 17.33 13.55 19.36
C PRO A 50 17.11 12.05 19.14
N SER A 51 17.36 11.25 20.19
CA SER A 51 17.05 9.83 20.15
C SER A 51 15.54 9.56 20.18
N VAL A 52 14.81 10.38 20.94
CA VAL A 52 13.36 10.27 21.12
C VAL A 52 12.70 11.63 20.94
N ILE A 53 11.59 11.65 20.24
CA ILE A 53 10.71 12.81 20.12
C ILE A 53 9.39 12.50 20.81
N ALA A 54 8.98 13.37 21.74
CA ALA A 54 7.68 13.31 22.40
C ALA A 54 6.74 14.38 21.84
N LEU A 55 5.70 13.97 21.14
CA LEU A 55 4.64 14.86 20.63
C LEU A 55 3.64 15.15 21.77
N LEU A 56 3.81 16.27 22.45
CA LEU A 56 3.12 16.56 23.71
C LEU A 56 1.61 16.76 23.57
N ASP A 57 1.20 17.34 22.47
CA ASP A 57 -0.22 17.61 22.15
C ASP A 57 -0.87 16.50 21.31
N ALA A 58 -0.27 15.30 21.30
CA ALA A 58 -0.80 14.14 20.59
C ALA A 58 -2.28 13.84 20.91
N PRO A 59 -2.76 13.93 22.19
CA PRO A 59 -4.17 13.73 22.48
C PRO A 59 -5.09 14.74 21.78
N GLN A 60 -4.71 16.01 21.77
CA GLN A 60 -5.47 17.08 21.10
C GLN A 60 -5.48 16.92 19.58
N LEU A 61 -4.33 16.54 19.01
CA LEU A 61 -4.21 16.27 17.57
C LEU A 61 -4.99 15.01 17.17
N ALA A 62 -5.03 14.02 18.02
CA ALA A 62 -5.79 12.79 17.80
C ALA A 62 -7.29 13.02 17.73
N GLU A 63 -7.81 14.09 18.36
CA GLU A 63 -9.22 14.47 18.28
C GLU A 63 -9.58 15.22 16.98
N ARG A 64 -8.60 15.71 16.25
CA ARG A 64 -8.79 16.48 15.02
C ARG A 64 -8.46 15.65 13.78
N PRO A 65 -9.37 15.55 12.81
CA PRO A 65 -9.13 14.78 11.60
C PRO A 65 -7.86 15.24 10.87
N GLY A 66 -6.95 14.30 10.62
CA GLY A 66 -5.73 14.52 9.82
C GLY A 66 -4.54 15.10 10.58
N LEU A 67 -4.72 15.95 11.61
CA LEU A 67 -3.60 16.68 12.23
C LEU A 67 -2.54 15.79 12.88
N LEU A 68 -2.95 14.70 13.52
CA LEU A 68 -1.98 13.74 14.07
C LEU A 68 -1.10 13.13 12.96
N ILE A 69 -1.68 12.84 11.82
CA ILE A 69 -0.98 12.24 10.68
C ILE A 69 0.02 13.25 10.10
N GLU A 70 -0.42 14.48 9.90
CA GLU A 70 0.43 15.58 9.42
C GLU A 70 1.62 15.84 10.37
N ALA A 71 1.37 15.83 11.68
CA ALA A 71 2.42 15.99 12.68
C ALA A 71 3.44 14.85 12.64
N LEU A 72 2.97 13.60 12.55
CA LEU A 72 3.86 12.43 12.46
C LEU A 72 4.67 12.43 11.16
N ASP A 73 4.08 12.82 10.04
CA ASP A 73 4.80 12.93 8.76
C ASP A 73 5.86 14.05 8.81
N ALA A 74 5.52 15.21 9.38
CA ALA A 74 6.46 16.31 9.57
C ALA A 74 7.66 15.90 10.45
N ILE A 75 7.39 15.23 11.58
CA ILE A 75 8.42 14.70 12.46
C ILE A 75 9.31 13.70 11.70
N ARG A 76 8.69 12.73 11.05
CA ARG A 76 9.41 11.66 10.34
C ARG A 76 10.22 12.19 9.16
N THR A 77 9.77 13.24 8.52
CA THR A 77 10.48 13.92 7.44
C THR A 77 11.72 14.63 7.96
N ARG A 78 11.64 15.29 9.11
CA ARG A 78 12.76 16.05 9.70
C ARG A 78 13.71 15.14 10.50
N PHE A 79 13.18 14.20 11.26
CA PHE A 79 13.91 13.34 12.19
C PHE A 79 13.72 11.87 11.82
N THR A 80 14.33 11.45 10.73
CA THR A 80 14.11 10.13 10.12
C THR A 80 14.49 8.95 11.02
N THR A 81 15.45 9.12 11.92
CA THR A 81 16.01 8.06 12.77
C THR A 81 15.53 8.09 14.22
N SER A 82 14.92 9.19 14.65
CA SER A 82 14.42 9.34 16.03
C SER A 82 13.21 8.44 16.30
N LEU A 83 13.11 7.91 17.51
CA LEU A 83 11.92 7.23 17.97
C LEU A 83 10.82 8.25 18.29
N ILE A 84 9.60 7.96 17.90
CA ILE A 84 8.46 8.84 18.15
C ILE A 84 7.59 8.27 19.27
N TRP A 85 7.34 9.10 20.26
CA TRP A 85 6.43 8.87 21.36
C TRP A 85 5.25 9.83 21.30
N THR A 86 4.04 9.29 21.36
CA THR A 86 2.78 10.05 21.39
C THR A 86 2.06 9.78 22.71
N PRO A 87 2.36 10.57 23.78
CA PRO A 87 1.82 10.33 25.11
C PRO A 87 0.29 10.29 25.14
N GLY A 88 -0.27 9.29 25.84
CA GLY A 88 -1.68 9.22 26.18
C GLY A 88 -2.66 8.76 25.09
N ILE A 89 -2.20 8.46 23.87
CA ILE A 89 -3.11 8.04 22.80
C ILE A 89 -3.04 6.54 22.45
N GLY A 90 -1.96 5.89 22.83
CA GLY A 90 -1.75 4.47 22.55
C GLY A 90 -2.59 3.54 23.43
N GLY A 91 -3.07 2.46 22.85
CA GLY A 91 -3.76 1.37 23.52
C GLY A 91 -3.57 0.05 22.78
N PRO A 92 -3.86 -1.09 23.42
CA PRO A 92 -3.83 -2.40 22.75
C PRO A 92 -4.68 -2.45 21.48
N ASP A 93 -5.74 -1.66 21.44
CA ASP A 93 -6.72 -1.56 20.36
C ASP A 93 -6.21 -0.78 19.13
N ASN A 94 -5.19 0.05 19.27
CA ASN A 94 -4.71 0.92 18.19
C ASN A 94 -3.19 0.93 18.00
N CYS A 95 -2.42 0.20 18.81
CA CYS A 95 -0.95 0.26 18.75
C CYS A 95 -0.38 -0.16 17.37
N ALA A 96 -0.98 -1.13 16.70
CA ALA A 96 -0.52 -1.52 15.36
C ALA A 96 -0.76 -0.39 14.35
N LEU A 97 -1.91 0.29 14.41
CA LEU A 97 -2.20 1.44 13.54
C LEU A 97 -1.23 2.59 13.82
N LEU A 98 -1.00 2.94 15.08
CA LEU A 98 -0.04 3.99 15.43
C LEU A 98 1.39 3.61 15.00
N THR A 99 1.79 2.36 15.16
CA THR A 99 3.07 1.86 14.65
C THR A 99 3.16 1.97 13.11
N TRP A 100 2.08 1.67 12.40
CA TRP A 100 2.01 1.85 10.95
C TRP A 100 2.17 3.31 10.52
N MET A 101 1.68 4.23 11.35
CA MET A 101 1.83 5.67 11.16
C MET A 101 3.19 6.22 11.64
N GLY A 102 4.06 5.39 12.18
CA GLY A 102 5.43 5.75 12.57
C GLY A 102 5.64 6.02 14.06
N VAL A 103 4.69 5.67 14.94
CA VAL A 103 4.87 5.74 16.40
C VAL A 103 5.64 4.51 16.89
N ASP A 104 6.67 4.74 17.70
CA ASP A 104 7.60 3.70 18.16
C ASP A 104 7.42 3.38 19.65
N LEU A 105 7.05 4.37 20.47
CA LEU A 105 6.95 4.24 21.93
C LEU A 105 5.52 4.49 22.42
N PHE A 106 5.14 3.72 23.43
CA PHE A 106 3.80 3.75 24.02
C PHE A 106 3.89 3.86 25.54
N ASP A 107 2.84 4.38 26.15
CA ASP A 107 2.65 4.49 27.59
C ASP A 107 1.32 3.87 28.07
N LEU A 108 1.11 3.88 29.38
CA LEU A 108 -0.07 3.29 30.01
C LEU A 108 -1.15 4.34 30.40
N ASN A 109 -1.01 5.59 29.99
CA ASN A 109 -1.93 6.66 30.43
C ASN A 109 -3.37 6.38 30.00
N ARG A 110 -3.57 5.99 28.74
CA ARG A 110 -4.90 5.64 28.25
C ARG A 110 -5.47 4.39 28.93
N SER A 111 -4.62 3.42 29.27
CA SER A 111 -5.04 2.22 30.01
C SER A 111 -5.47 2.57 31.43
N ARG A 112 -4.78 3.48 32.13
CA ARG A 112 -5.20 3.98 33.45
C ARG A 112 -6.55 4.67 33.40
N GLN A 113 -6.78 5.50 32.38
CA GLN A 113 -8.09 6.12 32.16
C GLN A 113 -9.18 5.09 31.89
N ALA A 114 -8.89 4.08 31.08
CA ALA A 114 -9.84 3.01 30.76
C ALA A 114 -10.24 2.22 32.03
N VAL A 115 -9.27 1.87 32.88
CA VAL A 115 -9.56 1.22 34.19
C VAL A 115 -10.50 2.06 35.04
N ALA A 116 -10.27 3.36 35.13
CA ALA A 116 -11.13 4.28 35.89
C ALA A 116 -12.59 4.34 35.39
N HIS A 117 -12.83 3.93 34.13
CA HIS A 117 -14.15 3.89 33.51
C HIS A 117 -14.70 2.46 33.35
N GLY A 118 -14.08 1.44 33.93
CA GLY A 118 -14.52 0.06 33.80
C GLY A 118 -14.36 -0.53 32.39
N VAL A 119 -13.42 -0.01 31.60
CA VAL A 119 -13.19 -0.41 30.20
C VAL A 119 -11.91 -1.20 30.07
N LEU A 120 -11.96 -2.36 29.42
CA LEU A 120 -10.79 -3.09 28.97
C LEU A 120 -10.44 -2.67 27.53
N LEU A 121 -9.22 -2.21 27.34
CA LEU A 121 -8.66 -1.99 25.99
C LEU A 121 -8.11 -3.32 25.46
N ALA A 122 -8.72 -3.86 24.43
CA ALA A 122 -8.30 -5.11 23.84
C ALA A 122 -7.92 -4.91 22.35
N GLY A 123 -7.23 -5.88 21.77
CA GLY A 123 -6.75 -5.79 20.39
C GLY A 123 -7.87 -5.73 19.33
N ASP A 124 -9.08 -6.12 19.69
CA ASP A 124 -10.30 -6.06 18.88
C ASP A 124 -11.19 -4.84 19.20
N GLY A 125 -10.81 -4.01 20.15
CA GLY A 125 -11.47 -2.77 20.51
C GLY A 125 -11.68 -2.60 22.01
N PRO A 126 -12.02 -1.38 22.43
CA PRO A 126 -12.43 -1.12 23.83
C PRO A 126 -13.78 -1.76 24.11
N ARG A 127 -13.93 -2.36 25.29
CA ARG A 127 -15.20 -2.89 25.75
C ARG A 127 -15.40 -2.67 27.26
N GLU A 128 -16.62 -2.41 27.65
CA GLU A 128 -17.02 -2.44 29.06
C GLU A 128 -16.96 -3.88 29.57
N VAL A 129 -16.46 -4.06 30.78
CA VAL A 129 -16.36 -5.36 31.42
C VAL A 129 -17.48 -5.48 32.45
N GLU A 130 -18.36 -6.47 32.28
CA GLU A 130 -19.38 -6.80 33.27
C GLU A 130 -18.73 -7.56 34.44
N GLU A 131 -19.04 -7.17 35.67
CA GLU A 131 -18.47 -7.77 36.89
C GLU A 131 -18.76 -9.28 37.07
N THR A 132 -19.61 -9.84 36.22
CA THR A 132 -20.01 -11.27 36.29
C THR A 132 -19.17 -12.18 35.40
N ALA A 133 -18.30 -11.65 34.59
CA ALA A 133 -17.48 -12.43 33.68
C ALA A 133 -16.15 -12.85 34.31
N ASP A 134 -15.54 -13.89 33.79
CA ASP A 134 -14.16 -14.29 34.11
C ASP A 134 -13.14 -13.26 33.57
N GLU A 135 -13.54 -12.02 33.39
CA GLU A 135 -12.80 -10.94 32.76
C GLU A 135 -12.69 -9.73 33.69
N SER A 136 -11.50 -9.18 33.83
CA SER A 136 -11.20 -7.99 34.61
C SER A 136 -10.77 -6.84 33.73
N CYS A 137 -11.04 -5.60 34.15
CA CYS A 137 -10.54 -4.37 33.51
C CYS A 137 -9.43 -3.67 34.32
N ASP A 138 -8.91 -4.31 35.38
CA ASP A 138 -7.83 -3.75 36.18
C ASP A 138 -6.52 -3.55 35.40
N MET A 139 -5.51 -2.97 36.05
CA MET A 139 -4.23 -2.71 35.41
C MET A 139 -3.50 -3.98 34.95
N ASP A 140 -3.67 -5.09 35.65
CA ASP A 140 -3.01 -6.35 35.26
C ASP A 140 -3.63 -6.89 33.97
N ALA A 141 -4.95 -6.81 33.82
CA ALA A 141 -5.66 -7.13 32.58
C ALA A 141 -5.24 -6.21 31.43
N GLN A 142 -5.10 -4.91 31.66
CA GLN A 142 -4.60 -3.96 30.67
C GLN A 142 -3.17 -4.26 30.23
N ILE A 143 -2.28 -4.58 31.17
CA ILE A 143 -0.87 -4.95 30.87
C ILE A 143 -0.82 -6.26 30.08
N ALA A 144 -1.64 -7.24 30.44
CA ALA A 144 -1.76 -8.49 29.70
C ALA A 144 -2.26 -8.25 28.26
N ALA A 145 -3.24 -7.36 28.07
CA ALA A 145 -3.73 -6.96 26.75
C ALA A 145 -2.63 -6.26 25.95
N TRP A 146 -1.89 -5.32 26.55
CA TRP A 146 -0.72 -4.68 25.94
C TRP A 146 0.35 -5.68 25.52
N SER A 147 0.70 -6.60 26.38
CA SER A 147 1.72 -7.63 26.09
C SER A 147 1.35 -8.43 24.85
N ARG A 148 0.08 -8.84 24.74
CA ARG A 148 -0.43 -9.55 23.55
C ARG A 148 -0.40 -8.69 22.29
N ALA A 149 -0.88 -7.44 22.39
CA ALA A 149 -0.95 -6.53 21.26
C ALA A 149 0.43 -6.15 20.72
N LEU A 150 1.39 -5.86 21.61
CA LEU A 150 2.78 -5.57 21.21
C LEU A 150 3.46 -6.81 20.62
N ALA A 151 3.25 -8.00 21.19
CA ALA A 151 3.79 -9.24 20.64
C ALA A 151 3.24 -9.49 19.21
N ALA A 152 1.93 -9.30 19.01
CA ALA A 152 1.29 -9.43 17.69
C ALA A 152 1.84 -8.40 16.70
N THR A 153 1.98 -7.12 17.11
CA THR A 153 2.51 -6.04 16.28
C THR A 153 3.97 -6.32 15.88
N ARG A 154 4.83 -6.70 16.82
CA ARG A 154 6.22 -7.07 16.53
C ARG A 154 6.34 -8.29 15.61
N ALA A 155 5.49 -9.31 15.81
CA ALA A 155 5.43 -10.47 14.93
C ALA A 155 5.00 -10.05 13.51
N ALA A 156 3.99 -9.19 13.41
CA ALA A 156 3.50 -8.69 12.14
C ALA A 156 4.56 -7.87 11.38
N ILE A 157 5.35 -7.04 12.07
CA ILE A 157 6.49 -6.32 11.49
C ILE A 157 7.51 -7.32 10.92
N ARG A 158 7.95 -8.29 11.72
CA ARG A 158 8.94 -9.29 11.29
C ARG A 158 8.48 -10.13 10.10
N ASN A 159 7.19 -10.44 10.07
CA ASN A 159 6.59 -11.26 9.00
C ASN A 159 6.13 -10.45 7.79
N GLY A 160 6.26 -9.11 7.81
CA GLY A 160 5.77 -8.23 6.74
C GLY A 160 4.25 -8.23 6.61
N THR A 161 3.51 -8.46 7.70
CA THR A 161 2.04 -8.54 7.74
C THR A 161 1.42 -7.45 8.62
N LEU A 162 2.16 -6.36 8.86
CA LEU A 162 1.68 -5.27 9.72
C LEU A 162 0.43 -4.61 9.11
N ARG A 163 0.38 -4.46 7.81
CA ARG A 163 -0.77 -3.86 7.12
C ARG A 163 -2.07 -4.64 7.39
N GLU A 164 -2.04 -5.95 7.31
CA GLU A 164 -3.22 -6.79 7.55
C GLU A 164 -3.66 -6.75 9.01
N LEU A 165 -2.72 -6.63 9.95
CA LEU A 165 -3.05 -6.43 11.36
C LEU A 165 -3.73 -5.09 11.57
N VAL A 166 -3.21 -4.03 10.95
CA VAL A 166 -3.76 -2.66 11.01
C VAL A 166 -5.17 -2.62 10.44
N GLU A 167 -5.42 -3.20 9.28
CA GLU A 167 -6.73 -3.24 8.66
C GLU A 167 -7.78 -3.91 9.54
N ARG A 168 -7.42 -5.00 10.21
CA ARG A 168 -8.28 -5.70 11.17
C ARG A 168 -8.56 -4.84 12.41
N GLN A 169 -7.52 -4.26 13.01
CA GLN A 169 -7.67 -3.42 14.21
C GLN A 169 -8.43 -2.13 13.91
N ALA A 170 -8.24 -1.54 12.74
CA ALA A 170 -8.93 -0.30 12.37
C ALA A 170 -10.46 -0.43 12.41
N LEU A 171 -11.00 -1.62 12.17
CA LEU A 171 -12.44 -1.88 12.23
C LEU A 171 -13.04 -1.76 13.64
N SER A 172 -12.22 -1.73 14.67
CA SER A 172 -12.67 -1.53 16.06
C SER A 172 -13.23 -0.13 16.34
N SER A 173 -12.94 0.86 15.48
CA SER A 173 -13.35 2.25 15.69
C SER A 173 -13.46 3.01 14.37
N PRO A 174 -14.54 3.79 14.15
CA PRO A 174 -14.66 4.67 12.98
C PRO A 174 -13.48 5.64 12.85
N ARG A 175 -12.94 6.11 13.97
CA ARG A 175 -11.78 7.01 14.02
C ARG A 175 -10.49 6.31 13.54
N SER A 176 -10.31 5.03 13.87
CA SER A 176 -9.19 4.25 13.39
C SER A 176 -9.25 4.02 11.88
N VAL A 177 -10.45 3.76 11.34
CA VAL A 177 -10.66 3.66 9.89
C VAL A 177 -10.37 5.00 9.21
N GLU A 178 -10.84 6.12 9.77
CA GLU A 178 -10.56 7.46 9.24
C GLU A 178 -9.06 7.73 9.18
N ARG A 179 -8.33 7.48 10.27
CA ARG A 179 -6.89 7.69 10.33
C ARG A 179 -6.15 6.85 9.29
N LEU A 180 -6.50 5.58 9.15
CA LEU A 180 -5.89 4.73 8.14
C LEU A 180 -6.12 5.27 6.72
N ARG A 181 -7.35 5.66 6.39
CA ARG A 181 -7.69 6.23 5.08
C ARG A 181 -6.95 7.53 4.79
N ARG A 182 -6.85 8.42 5.77
CA ARG A 182 -6.12 9.69 5.60
C ARG A 182 -4.63 9.47 5.46
N HIS A 183 -4.06 8.57 6.24
CA HIS A 183 -2.66 8.19 6.12
C HIS A 183 -2.36 7.59 4.75
N ASP A 184 -3.21 6.70 4.23
CA ASP A 184 -3.08 6.14 2.90
C ASP A 184 -3.16 7.22 1.80
N ALA A 185 -4.10 8.17 1.93
CA ALA A 185 -4.22 9.29 0.99
C ALA A 185 -2.97 10.17 1.00
N MET A 186 -2.47 10.56 2.18
CA MET A 186 -1.25 11.36 2.33
C MET A 186 -0.03 10.66 1.70
N LEU A 187 0.15 9.36 1.98
CA LEU A 187 1.26 8.60 1.38
C LEU A 187 1.14 8.46 -0.14
N SER A 188 -0.09 8.33 -0.65
CA SER A 188 -0.33 8.26 -2.10
C SER A 188 -0.01 9.59 -2.78
N GLU A 189 -0.34 10.73 -2.18
CA GLU A 189 0.03 12.06 -2.67
C GLU A 189 1.55 12.28 -2.60
N ALA A 190 2.17 11.92 -1.49
CA ALA A 190 3.62 12.01 -1.33
C ALA A 190 4.37 11.11 -2.33
N ALA A 191 3.87 9.92 -2.61
CA ALA A 191 4.44 9.02 -3.60
C ALA A 191 4.29 9.57 -5.04
N ALA A 192 3.20 10.29 -5.33
CA ALA A 192 3.02 10.95 -6.62
C ALA A 192 4.04 12.08 -6.84
N GLN A 193 4.47 12.75 -5.77
CA GLN A 193 5.48 13.81 -5.81
C GLN A 193 6.92 13.26 -5.73
N ASN A 194 7.12 12.16 -5.02
CA ASN A 194 8.44 11.52 -4.81
C ASN A 194 8.33 10.00 -4.92
N ALA A 195 8.68 9.48 -6.09
CA ALA A 195 8.55 8.07 -6.46
C ALA A 195 9.23 7.07 -5.49
N GLY A 196 10.24 7.49 -4.74
CA GLY A 196 10.94 6.61 -3.79
C GLY A 196 10.11 6.19 -2.57
N ARG A 197 9.08 6.95 -2.21
CA ARG A 197 8.28 6.69 -0.98
C ARG A 197 7.33 5.50 -1.09
N ALA A 198 6.88 5.14 -2.27
CA ALA A 198 5.92 4.05 -2.45
C ALA A 198 6.52 2.63 -2.33
N GLY A 199 7.82 2.51 -2.17
CA GLY A 199 8.48 1.22 -1.98
C GLY A 199 8.36 0.26 -3.18
N LEU A 200 8.19 0.78 -4.39
CA LEU A 200 8.24 -0.02 -5.62
C LEU A 200 9.68 -0.42 -5.89
N ALA A 201 10.05 -1.61 -5.48
CA ALA A 201 11.40 -2.15 -5.67
C ALA A 201 11.39 -3.37 -6.59
N SER A 202 12.44 -3.53 -7.37
CA SER A 202 12.67 -4.73 -8.18
C SER A 202 13.17 -5.91 -7.33
N VAL A 203 13.86 -5.60 -6.23
CA VAL A 203 14.37 -6.61 -5.29
C VAL A 203 13.46 -6.65 -4.07
N VAL A 204 12.94 -7.82 -3.77
CA VAL A 204 12.02 -8.06 -2.66
C VAL A 204 12.61 -9.16 -1.78
N PRO A 205 12.61 -9.01 -0.46
CA PRO A 205 13.03 -10.06 0.45
C PRO A 205 12.28 -11.37 0.18
N GLU A 206 12.98 -12.49 0.31
CA GLU A 206 12.40 -13.81 0.11
C GLU A 206 11.14 -14.00 0.97
N GLY A 207 10.10 -14.56 0.39
CA GLY A 207 8.82 -14.82 1.06
C GLY A 207 7.92 -13.60 1.28
N ARG A 208 8.38 -12.38 0.98
CA ARG A 208 7.52 -11.20 1.10
C ARG A 208 6.39 -11.22 0.07
N ARG A 209 5.16 -10.98 0.51
CA ARG A 209 3.98 -10.85 -0.34
C ARG A 209 3.17 -9.62 0.05
N LEU A 210 2.64 -8.92 -0.94
CA LEU A 210 1.60 -7.93 -0.74
C LEU A 210 0.27 -8.67 -0.63
N ARG A 211 -0.38 -8.59 0.52
CA ARG A 211 -1.68 -9.22 0.77
C ARG A 211 -2.79 -8.19 0.70
N ALA A 212 -3.62 -8.30 -0.30
CA ALA A 212 -4.74 -7.39 -0.54
C ALA A 212 -6.06 -8.12 -0.35
N HIS A 213 -6.33 -8.54 0.89
CA HIS A 213 -7.47 -9.40 1.20
C HIS A 213 -8.73 -8.66 1.60
N ALA A 214 -8.61 -7.40 2.04
CA ALA A 214 -9.72 -6.58 2.47
C ALA A 214 -10.05 -5.49 1.44
N TYR A 215 -11.26 -4.95 1.50
CA TYR A 215 -11.64 -3.78 0.68
C TYR A 215 -10.68 -2.60 0.89
N THR A 216 -10.27 -2.35 2.12
CA THR A 216 -9.34 -1.27 2.48
C THR A 216 -7.96 -1.45 1.86
N SER A 217 -7.52 -2.71 1.65
CA SER A 217 -6.23 -3.00 1.00
C SER A 217 -6.10 -2.43 -0.41
N ARG A 218 -7.23 -2.18 -1.09
CA ARG A 218 -7.24 -1.57 -2.45
C ARG A 218 -6.71 -0.16 -2.48
N ASN A 219 -6.74 0.53 -1.33
CA ASN A 219 -6.24 1.90 -1.15
C ASN A 219 -4.83 1.92 -0.53
N ASP A 220 -4.17 0.77 -0.43
CA ASP A 220 -2.77 0.72 -0.04
C ASP A 220 -1.94 1.63 -0.95
N PRO A 221 -1.11 2.52 -0.39
CA PRO A 221 -0.29 3.46 -1.18
C PRO A 221 0.56 2.80 -2.26
N LEU A 222 1.03 1.57 -2.01
CA LEU A 222 1.79 0.79 -2.98
C LEU A 222 0.93 0.40 -4.19
N ILE A 223 -0.33 -0.01 -3.97
CA ILE A 223 -1.27 -0.34 -5.04
C ILE A 223 -1.66 0.91 -5.82
N SER A 224 -1.93 2.00 -5.13
CA SER A 224 -2.28 3.30 -5.73
C SER A 224 -1.15 3.81 -6.61
N GLU A 225 0.09 3.74 -6.14
CA GLU A 225 1.26 4.17 -6.90
C GLU A 225 1.56 3.25 -8.09
N TRP A 226 1.38 1.93 -7.95
CA TRP A 226 1.47 1.01 -9.07
C TRP A 226 0.49 1.40 -10.18
N ARG A 227 -0.80 1.58 -9.81
CA ARG A 227 -1.85 1.98 -10.77
C ARG A 227 -1.50 3.29 -11.48
N ARG A 228 -1.08 4.31 -10.70
CA ARG A 228 -0.67 5.60 -11.24
C ARG A 228 0.49 5.46 -12.22
N ARG A 229 1.56 4.75 -11.85
CA ARG A 229 2.73 4.56 -12.72
C ARG A 229 2.38 3.84 -14.01
N VAL A 230 1.60 2.78 -13.94
CA VAL A 230 1.19 2.06 -15.14
C VAL A 230 0.29 2.94 -16.01
N ALA A 231 -0.73 3.57 -15.41
CA ALA A 231 -1.68 4.38 -16.18
C ALA A 231 -1.07 5.66 -16.78
N GLU A 232 -0.12 6.31 -16.08
CA GLU A 232 0.33 7.67 -16.42
C GLU A 232 1.77 7.75 -16.94
N ILE A 233 2.63 6.81 -16.55
CA ILE A 233 4.07 6.88 -16.86
C ILE A 233 4.50 5.78 -17.83
N HIS A 234 4.07 4.53 -17.58
CA HIS A 234 4.54 3.39 -18.35
C HIS A 234 4.18 3.50 -19.83
N THR A 235 5.16 3.29 -20.69
CA THR A 235 4.98 3.24 -22.16
C THR A 235 5.41 1.88 -22.68
N PRO A 236 4.65 1.28 -23.60
CA PRO A 236 5.05 0.03 -24.23
C PRO A 236 6.35 0.20 -25.03
N PRO A 237 7.11 -0.87 -25.27
CA PRO A 237 8.18 -0.85 -26.25
C PRO A 237 7.68 -0.34 -27.61
N GLU A 238 8.49 0.46 -28.31
CA GLU A 238 8.09 1.11 -29.57
C GLU A 238 7.49 0.13 -30.59
N HIS A 239 8.10 -1.04 -30.75
CA HIS A 239 7.64 -2.08 -31.67
C HIS A 239 6.32 -2.77 -31.26
N GLN A 240 5.81 -2.49 -30.06
CA GLN A 240 4.56 -3.01 -29.50
C GLN A 240 3.49 -1.92 -29.31
N SER A 241 3.70 -0.72 -29.81
CA SER A 241 2.85 0.43 -29.51
C SER A 241 1.53 0.50 -30.28
N LYS A 242 1.29 -0.39 -31.27
CA LYS A 242 0.10 -0.34 -32.13
C LYS A 242 -1.08 -1.16 -31.61
N VAL A 243 -0.81 -2.36 -31.09
CA VAL A 243 -1.84 -3.34 -30.72
C VAL A 243 -1.68 -3.75 -29.28
N LEU A 244 -2.72 -3.53 -28.49
CA LEU A 244 -2.84 -3.95 -27.09
C LEU A 244 -3.59 -5.27 -27.01
N VAL A 245 -3.00 -6.27 -26.33
CA VAL A 245 -3.66 -7.53 -26.01
C VAL A 245 -3.93 -7.60 -24.52
N LEU A 246 -5.19 -7.63 -24.15
CA LEU A 246 -5.63 -7.76 -22.75
C LEU A 246 -5.88 -9.23 -22.42
N LEU A 247 -5.17 -9.73 -21.40
CA LEU A 247 -5.25 -11.10 -20.94
C LEU A 247 -5.83 -11.17 -19.52
N PRO A 248 -6.57 -12.22 -19.16
CA PRO A 248 -7.01 -12.41 -17.79
C PRO A 248 -5.80 -12.70 -16.88
N CYS A 249 -5.93 -12.39 -15.60
CA CYS A 249 -4.96 -12.78 -14.58
C CYS A 249 -4.97 -14.31 -14.34
N SER A 250 -4.03 -14.78 -13.54
CA SER A 250 -4.03 -16.16 -13.03
C SER A 250 -3.59 -16.18 -11.57
N ALA A 251 -3.90 -17.27 -10.88
CA ALA A 251 -3.48 -17.46 -9.49
C ALA A 251 -1.96 -17.54 -9.36
N GLN A 252 -1.28 -18.16 -10.34
CA GLN A 252 0.18 -18.27 -10.35
C GLN A 252 0.83 -16.99 -10.86
N LYS A 253 1.83 -16.49 -10.13
CA LYS A 253 2.64 -15.33 -10.48
C LYS A 253 4.12 -15.68 -10.38
N PRO A 254 5.00 -15.12 -11.22
CA PRO A 254 4.69 -14.33 -12.41
C PRO A 254 3.81 -15.09 -13.41
N TYR A 255 2.94 -14.37 -14.12
CA TYR A 255 1.89 -14.97 -14.96
C TYR A 255 2.40 -15.93 -16.03
N ARG A 256 3.57 -15.64 -16.64
CA ARG A 256 4.20 -16.51 -17.66
C ARG A 256 4.45 -17.94 -17.19
N LEU A 257 4.52 -18.17 -15.88
CA LEU A 257 4.72 -19.50 -15.30
C LEU A 257 3.41 -20.31 -15.26
N SER A 258 2.25 -19.67 -15.38
CA SER A 258 0.97 -20.35 -15.35
C SER A 258 0.69 -21.13 -16.66
N GLN A 259 -0.06 -22.19 -16.54
CA GLN A 259 -0.44 -23.01 -17.69
C GLN A 259 -1.31 -22.22 -18.70
N SER A 260 -2.24 -21.39 -18.21
CA SER A 260 -3.10 -20.57 -19.07
C SER A 260 -2.29 -19.58 -19.89
N HIS A 261 -1.36 -18.84 -19.25
CA HIS A 261 -0.55 -17.87 -19.97
C HIS A 261 0.44 -18.49 -20.97
N ARG A 262 0.93 -19.70 -20.70
CA ARG A 262 1.72 -20.44 -21.70
C ARG A 262 0.90 -20.77 -22.95
N ARG A 263 -0.43 -21.06 -22.80
CA ARG A 263 -1.32 -21.26 -23.94
C ARG A 263 -1.59 -19.96 -24.69
N PHE A 264 -1.85 -18.84 -23.97
CA PHE A 264 -2.02 -17.53 -24.59
C PHE A 264 -0.78 -17.10 -25.37
N GLN A 265 0.41 -17.27 -24.81
CA GLN A 265 1.66 -16.94 -25.48
C GLN A 265 1.91 -17.76 -26.76
N ARG A 266 1.43 -19.00 -26.83
CA ARG A 266 1.49 -19.80 -28.06
C ARG A 266 0.52 -19.28 -29.11
N ALA A 267 -0.68 -18.85 -28.71
CA ALA A 267 -1.65 -18.25 -29.61
C ALA A 267 -1.20 -16.87 -30.09
N ILE A 268 -0.50 -16.11 -29.23
CA ILE A 268 0.10 -14.82 -29.57
C ILE A 268 1.45 -15.08 -30.25
N SER A 269 1.42 -15.45 -31.51
CA SER A 269 2.60 -15.87 -32.28
C SER A 269 3.55 -14.74 -32.68
N THR A 270 3.22 -13.47 -32.41
CA THR A 270 4.03 -12.28 -32.71
C THR A 270 4.47 -11.54 -31.46
N ARG A 271 5.65 -10.92 -31.50
CA ARG A 271 6.15 -10.02 -30.44
C ARG A 271 5.82 -8.55 -30.67
N GLY A 272 5.14 -8.25 -31.75
CA GLY A 272 4.74 -6.87 -32.08
C GLY A 272 3.49 -6.38 -31.38
N VAL A 273 2.86 -7.19 -30.52
CA VAL A 273 1.72 -6.80 -29.69
C VAL A 273 2.17 -6.57 -28.26
N HIS A 274 1.49 -5.65 -27.57
CA HIS A 274 1.72 -5.36 -26.16
C HIS A 274 0.77 -6.17 -25.29
N GLU A 275 1.29 -7.12 -24.54
CA GLU A 275 0.51 -7.97 -23.65
C GLU A 275 0.36 -7.32 -22.28
N VAL A 276 -0.87 -7.18 -21.81
CA VAL A 276 -1.19 -6.63 -20.48
C VAL A 276 -2.18 -7.55 -19.78
N MET A 277 -1.86 -7.98 -18.55
CA MET A 277 -2.77 -8.72 -17.71
C MET A 277 -3.71 -7.75 -16.98
N VAL A 278 -5.00 -8.09 -17.03
CA VAL A 278 -6.06 -7.37 -16.31
C VAL A 278 -6.30 -8.07 -14.98
N THR A 279 -6.22 -7.34 -13.87
CA THR A 279 -6.25 -7.94 -12.53
C THR A 279 -6.66 -6.93 -11.45
N ALA A 280 -7.36 -7.40 -10.42
CA ALA A 280 -7.48 -6.67 -9.15
C ALA A 280 -6.36 -7.15 -8.19
N PRO A 281 -5.86 -6.30 -7.27
CA PRO A 281 -6.16 -4.88 -7.12
C PRO A 281 -5.27 -3.97 -7.98
N LEU A 282 -4.28 -4.53 -8.70
CA LEU A 282 -3.26 -3.73 -9.43
C LEU A 282 -3.80 -3.05 -10.70
N GLY A 283 -4.97 -3.44 -11.17
CA GLY A 283 -5.55 -2.94 -12.42
C GLY A 283 -4.91 -3.59 -13.65
N LEU A 284 -3.79 -3.06 -14.09
CA LEU A 284 -3.04 -3.53 -15.24
C LEU A 284 -1.64 -3.97 -14.85
N VAL A 285 -1.18 -5.07 -15.43
CA VAL A 285 0.20 -5.56 -15.31
C VAL A 285 0.76 -5.81 -16.71
N PRO A 286 1.55 -4.87 -17.28
CA PRO A 286 2.30 -5.09 -18.51
C PRO A 286 3.22 -6.32 -18.41
N ARG A 287 3.34 -7.08 -19.49
CA ARG A 287 4.11 -8.34 -19.52
C ARG A 287 5.55 -8.16 -19.05
N GLU A 288 6.18 -7.06 -19.43
CA GLU A 288 7.57 -6.75 -19.06
C GLU A 288 7.73 -6.39 -17.59
N LEU A 289 6.63 -6.02 -16.89
CA LEU A 289 6.63 -5.69 -15.47
C LEU A 289 6.16 -6.84 -14.56
N GLU A 290 5.78 -7.99 -15.12
CA GLU A 290 5.20 -9.10 -14.34
C GLU A 290 6.14 -9.73 -13.31
N ASP A 291 7.46 -9.52 -13.44
CA ASP A 291 8.48 -10.06 -12.53
C ASP A 291 8.86 -9.10 -11.39
N ILE A 292 8.40 -7.86 -11.42
CA ILE A 292 8.76 -6.88 -10.38
C ILE A 292 7.76 -6.86 -9.22
N TRP A 293 8.19 -6.33 -8.08
CA TRP A 293 7.32 -6.03 -6.95
C TRP A 293 6.38 -4.86 -7.31
N PRO A 294 5.09 -4.91 -6.97
CA PRO A 294 4.37 -6.02 -6.31
C PRO A 294 3.79 -7.08 -7.25
N ALA A 295 3.87 -6.91 -8.57
CA ALA A 295 3.14 -7.74 -9.56
C ALA A 295 3.50 -9.23 -9.49
N ALA A 296 4.76 -9.57 -9.17
CA ALA A 296 5.18 -10.95 -9.02
C ALA A 296 4.79 -11.57 -7.67
N HIS A 297 4.45 -10.76 -6.67
CA HIS A 297 4.40 -11.19 -5.27
C HIS A 297 3.16 -10.68 -4.51
N TYR A 298 2.02 -10.52 -5.17
CA TYR A 298 0.79 -10.18 -4.48
C TYR A 298 -0.15 -11.37 -4.35
N ASP A 299 -0.97 -11.33 -3.30
CA ASP A 299 -1.96 -12.35 -2.98
C ASP A 299 -3.31 -11.68 -2.74
N ILE A 300 -4.35 -12.21 -3.38
CA ILE A 300 -5.71 -11.71 -3.29
C ILE A 300 -6.67 -12.90 -3.22
N PRO A 301 -7.86 -12.73 -2.62
CA PRO A 301 -8.93 -13.71 -2.76
C PRO A 301 -9.29 -13.86 -4.25
N VAL A 302 -9.17 -15.07 -4.78
CA VAL A 302 -9.58 -15.37 -6.17
C VAL A 302 -11.03 -15.84 -6.13
N THR A 303 -11.96 -14.89 -6.23
CA THR A 303 -13.40 -15.17 -6.23
C THR A 303 -13.95 -15.48 -7.62
N GLY A 304 -13.18 -15.14 -8.66
CA GLY A 304 -13.64 -15.21 -10.06
C GLY A 304 -14.49 -14.02 -10.50
N GLU A 305 -14.85 -13.15 -9.57
CA GLU A 305 -15.69 -11.97 -9.81
C GLU A 305 -15.01 -10.74 -9.20
N TRP A 306 -15.09 -9.62 -9.90
CA TRP A 306 -14.71 -8.31 -9.40
C TRP A 306 -15.97 -7.54 -9.02
N ASP A 307 -15.90 -6.76 -7.95
CA ASP A 307 -17.03 -5.89 -7.62
C ASP A 307 -17.09 -4.65 -8.54
N VAL A 308 -18.16 -3.88 -8.41
CA VAL A 308 -18.44 -2.74 -9.29
C VAL A 308 -17.33 -1.69 -9.23
N ASP A 309 -16.74 -1.44 -8.04
CA ASP A 309 -15.66 -0.46 -7.89
C ASP A 309 -14.35 -0.96 -8.51
N GLU A 310 -14.04 -2.25 -8.35
CA GLU A 310 -12.89 -2.86 -9.01
C GLU A 310 -13.01 -2.81 -10.52
N LEU A 311 -14.16 -3.19 -11.05
CA LEU A 311 -14.44 -3.14 -12.48
C LEU A 311 -14.28 -1.72 -13.03
N ARG A 312 -14.86 -0.73 -12.36
CA ARG A 312 -14.78 0.67 -12.77
C ARG A 312 -13.33 1.16 -12.81
N VAL A 313 -12.56 0.92 -11.74
CA VAL A 313 -11.15 1.33 -11.67
C VAL A 313 -10.32 0.66 -12.77
N ILE A 314 -10.54 -0.63 -13.02
CA ILE A 314 -9.80 -1.37 -14.05
C ILE A 314 -10.18 -0.88 -15.45
N GLN A 315 -11.47 -0.60 -15.71
CA GLN A 315 -11.95 -0.05 -16.98
C GLN A 315 -11.35 1.32 -17.26
N GLU A 316 -11.50 2.26 -16.33
CA GLU A 316 -10.95 3.62 -16.44
C GLU A 316 -9.42 3.60 -16.67
N MET A 317 -8.71 2.76 -15.91
CA MET A 317 -7.27 2.60 -16.06
C MET A 317 -6.89 2.04 -17.44
N THR A 318 -7.64 1.06 -17.94
CA THR A 318 -7.39 0.44 -19.25
C THR A 318 -7.63 1.42 -20.39
N GLU A 319 -8.74 2.16 -20.35
CA GLU A 319 -9.10 3.16 -21.34
C GLU A 319 -8.09 4.31 -21.37
N ARG A 320 -7.70 4.80 -20.18
CA ARG A 320 -6.67 5.85 -20.05
C ARG A 320 -5.31 5.37 -20.58
N TYR A 321 -4.90 4.17 -20.21
CA TYR A 321 -3.65 3.56 -20.67
C TYR A 321 -3.62 3.38 -22.18
N ALA A 322 -4.68 2.85 -22.76
CA ALA A 322 -4.78 2.62 -24.18
C ALA A 322 -4.76 3.93 -25.00
N THR A 323 -5.53 4.93 -24.57
CA THR A 323 -5.62 6.24 -25.21
C THR A 323 -4.30 6.99 -25.12
N ARG A 324 -3.69 7.06 -23.94
CA ARG A 324 -2.43 7.78 -23.72
C ARG A 324 -1.28 7.22 -24.55
N ASN A 325 -1.23 5.90 -24.70
CA ASN A 325 -0.18 5.23 -25.48
C ASN A 325 -0.50 5.15 -26.98
N GLY A 326 -1.65 5.63 -27.42
CA GLY A 326 -2.01 5.73 -28.85
C GLY A 326 -2.21 4.38 -29.54
N PHE A 327 -2.67 3.35 -28.79
CA PHE A 327 -3.00 2.08 -29.40
C PHE A 327 -4.08 2.24 -30.47
N GLN A 328 -3.93 1.55 -31.57
CA GLN A 328 -4.86 1.59 -32.71
C GLN A 328 -5.91 0.46 -32.64
N ARG A 329 -5.57 -0.63 -31.94
CA ARG A 329 -6.46 -1.77 -31.73
C ARG A 329 -6.27 -2.40 -30.36
N ILE A 330 -7.37 -2.84 -29.75
CA ILE A 330 -7.37 -3.65 -28.53
C ILE A 330 -7.93 -5.03 -28.86
N ILE A 331 -7.16 -6.08 -28.62
CA ILE A 331 -7.61 -7.46 -28.65
C ILE A 331 -7.92 -7.86 -27.22
N ASN A 332 -9.19 -7.93 -26.89
CA ASN A 332 -9.66 -8.19 -25.54
C ASN A 332 -9.93 -9.68 -25.32
N HIS A 333 -9.02 -10.34 -24.61
CA HIS A 333 -9.17 -11.73 -24.16
C HIS A 333 -9.42 -11.82 -22.63
N SER A 334 -9.47 -10.68 -21.95
CA SER A 334 -9.67 -10.62 -20.50
C SER A 334 -11.11 -10.84 -20.06
N GLY A 335 -12.06 -10.50 -20.92
CA GLY A 335 -13.50 -10.48 -20.61
C GLY A 335 -13.96 -9.21 -19.91
N LEU A 336 -13.10 -8.18 -19.83
CA LEU A 336 -13.45 -6.87 -19.34
C LEU A 336 -14.32 -6.15 -20.37
N GLU A 337 -15.45 -5.57 -19.95
CA GLU A 337 -16.23 -4.69 -20.82
C GLU A 337 -15.51 -3.34 -20.95
N LEU A 338 -15.25 -2.91 -22.18
CA LEU A 338 -14.53 -1.67 -22.49
C LEU A 338 -15.33 -0.74 -23.38
N LYS A 339 -15.25 0.54 -23.07
CA LYS A 339 -15.74 1.65 -23.90
C LYS A 339 -14.53 2.48 -24.37
N ALA A 340 -13.71 1.89 -25.23
CA ALA A 340 -12.40 2.47 -25.60
C ALA A 340 -12.51 3.63 -26.63
N GLY A 341 -13.60 4.36 -26.63
CA GLY A 341 -13.79 5.54 -27.48
C GLY A 341 -13.67 5.21 -28.98
N THR A 342 -12.64 5.75 -29.63
CA THR A 342 -12.37 5.56 -31.06
C THR A 342 -11.47 4.35 -31.36
N ILE A 343 -10.94 3.66 -30.33
CA ILE A 343 -10.06 2.50 -30.54
C ILE A 343 -10.92 1.26 -30.80
N GLU A 344 -10.62 0.57 -31.87
CA GLU A 344 -11.30 -0.69 -32.20
C GLU A 344 -11.01 -1.77 -31.15
N VAL A 345 -12.07 -2.37 -30.59
CA VAL A 345 -11.98 -3.45 -29.59
C VAL A 345 -12.52 -4.73 -30.20
N ILE A 346 -11.69 -5.77 -30.23
CA ILE A 346 -12.06 -7.12 -30.68
C ILE A 346 -12.17 -8.02 -29.45
N ASP A 347 -13.38 -8.42 -29.08
CA ASP A 347 -13.60 -9.42 -28.02
C ASP A 347 -13.39 -10.84 -28.60
N THR A 348 -12.45 -11.55 -28.01
CA THR A 348 -12.10 -12.91 -28.42
C THR A 348 -12.73 -13.98 -27.53
N ARG A 349 -13.35 -13.61 -26.41
CA ARG A 349 -14.06 -14.55 -25.55
C ARG A 349 -15.48 -14.81 -25.98
N THR A 350 -16.21 -13.77 -26.35
CA THR A 350 -17.63 -13.86 -26.74
C THR A 350 -18.49 -14.62 -25.71
N GLY A 351 -18.27 -14.33 -24.40
CA GLY A 351 -18.97 -14.99 -23.30
C GLY A 351 -18.39 -16.33 -22.84
N GLU A 352 -17.39 -16.87 -23.53
CA GLU A 352 -16.74 -18.14 -23.15
C GLU A 352 -15.60 -17.96 -22.14
N SER A 353 -15.17 -19.08 -21.56
CA SER A 353 -13.94 -19.11 -20.75
C SER A 353 -12.72 -18.75 -21.59
N ALA A 354 -11.84 -17.90 -21.07
CA ALA A 354 -10.59 -17.55 -21.74
C ALA A 354 -9.69 -18.78 -22.08
N GLY A 355 -9.86 -19.88 -21.38
CA GLY A 355 -9.15 -21.13 -21.61
C GLY A 355 -9.84 -22.08 -22.61
N SER A 356 -11.03 -21.76 -23.13
CA SER A 356 -11.69 -22.60 -24.14
C SER A 356 -10.89 -22.60 -25.45
N GLN A 357 -10.94 -23.72 -26.18
CA GLN A 357 -10.20 -23.81 -27.45
C GLN A 357 -10.69 -22.77 -28.45
N SER A 358 -12.01 -22.60 -28.55
CA SER A 358 -12.63 -21.60 -29.42
C SER A 358 -12.21 -20.15 -29.12
N ALA A 359 -12.11 -19.77 -27.84
CA ALA A 359 -11.63 -18.44 -27.47
C ALA A 359 -10.14 -18.26 -27.80
N ILE A 360 -9.33 -19.30 -27.62
CA ILE A 360 -7.91 -19.28 -27.98
C ILE A 360 -7.72 -19.18 -29.50
N ASP A 361 -8.52 -19.91 -30.28
CA ASP A 361 -8.45 -19.84 -31.72
C ASP A 361 -8.85 -18.46 -32.27
N ARG A 362 -9.86 -17.81 -31.62
CA ARG A 362 -10.21 -16.42 -31.92
C ARG A 362 -9.11 -15.43 -31.54
N LEU A 363 -8.43 -15.66 -30.41
CA LEU A 363 -7.28 -14.85 -30.00
C LEU A 363 -6.17 -14.95 -31.04
N GLU A 364 -5.80 -16.15 -31.47
CA GLU A 364 -4.79 -16.40 -32.50
C GLU A 364 -5.15 -15.73 -33.83
N ALA A 365 -6.40 -15.88 -34.28
CA ALA A 365 -6.89 -15.28 -35.51
C ALA A 365 -6.84 -13.73 -35.44
N ALA A 366 -7.30 -13.13 -34.33
CA ALA A 366 -7.29 -11.68 -34.15
C ALA A 366 -5.86 -11.11 -34.14
N VAL A 367 -4.94 -11.79 -33.44
CA VAL A 367 -3.52 -11.38 -33.40
C VAL A 367 -2.87 -11.51 -34.78
N ARG A 368 -3.13 -12.58 -35.53
CA ARG A 368 -2.62 -12.78 -36.87
C ARG A 368 -3.11 -11.68 -37.83
N THR A 369 -4.41 -11.40 -37.84
CA THR A 369 -4.99 -10.33 -38.64
C THR A 369 -4.37 -8.97 -38.31
N ALA A 370 -4.22 -8.65 -37.04
CA ALA A 370 -3.57 -7.42 -36.61
C ALA A 370 -2.10 -7.37 -37.01
N ALA A 371 -1.38 -8.50 -36.92
CA ALA A 371 0.02 -8.56 -37.32
C ALA A 371 0.24 -8.30 -38.82
N GLU A 372 -0.66 -8.79 -39.67
CA GLU A 372 -0.64 -8.52 -41.11
C GLU A 372 -1.00 -7.08 -41.43
N GLU A 373 -2.08 -6.56 -40.84
CA GLU A 373 -2.57 -5.21 -41.09
C GLU A 373 -1.58 -4.13 -40.65
N PHE A 374 -1.06 -4.25 -39.43
CA PHE A 374 -0.13 -3.27 -38.87
C PHE A 374 1.33 -3.55 -39.21
N LYS A 375 1.62 -4.59 -39.98
CA LYS A 375 2.98 -5.01 -40.35
C LYS A 375 3.89 -5.17 -39.14
N LEU A 376 3.41 -5.92 -38.15
CA LEU A 376 4.13 -6.08 -36.88
C LEU A 376 5.40 -6.95 -37.09
N PRO A 377 6.48 -6.67 -36.36
CA PRO A 377 7.75 -7.39 -36.53
C PRO A 377 7.63 -8.87 -36.15
N ASN A 378 8.19 -9.73 -36.97
CA ASN A 378 8.21 -11.16 -36.74
C ASN A 378 9.33 -11.54 -35.76
N PRO A 379 9.12 -12.45 -34.79
CA PRO A 379 9.86 -12.54 -33.54
C PRO A 379 11.13 -13.40 -33.57
N LYS A 380 11.92 -13.38 -34.54
CA LYS A 380 13.10 -14.31 -34.56
C LYS A 380 14.34 -13.83 -33.79
N GLU A 381 14.36 -12.65 -33.14
CA GLU A 381 15.60 -12.17 -32.52
C GLU A 381 15.49 -11.54 -31.13
N SER A 382 16.54 -11.78 -30.38
CA SER A 382 16.95 -11.55 -29.00
C SER A 382 16.74 -10.18 -28.33
N LEU A 383 15.92 -9.27 -28.81
CA LEU A 383 15.70 -7.92 -28.27
C LEU A 383 14.90 -7.90 -26.94
N HIS A 384 14.24 -8.97 -26.60
CA HIS A 384 13.34 -9.02 -25.44
C HIS A 384 14.03 -8.74 -24.08
N ARG A 385 15.28 -9.18 -23.92
CA ARG A 385 16.01 -9.01 -22.65
C ARG A 385 16.48 -7.56 -22.44
N LEU A 386 16.87 -6.88 -23.51
CA LEU A 386 17.32 -5.48 -23.46
C LEU A 386 16.15 -4.50 -23.24
N HIS A 387 15.00 -4.77 -23.87
CA HIS A 387 13.80 -3.94 -23.70
C HIS A 387 13.20 -4.08 -22.30
N LYS A 388 13.19 -5.29 -21.72
CA LYS A 388 12.76 -5.51 -20.35
C LYS A 388 13.60 -4.70 -19.34
N LEU A 389 14.92 -4.68 -19.50
CA LEU A 389 15.82 -3.90 -18.64
C LEU A 389 15.59 -2.40 -18.78
N LYS A 390 15.33 -1.89 -20.01
CA LYS A 390 15.00 -0.46 -20.24
C LYS A 390 13.64 -0.08 -19.66
N ALA A 391 12.63 -0.94 -19.79
CA ALA A 391 11.32 -0.70 -19.19
C ALA A 391 11.40 -0.67 -17.67
N LEU A 392 12.14 -1.59 -17.05
CA LEU A 392 12.38 -1.61 -15.61
C LEU A 392 13.10 -0.35 -15.12
N SER A 393 14.12 0.13 -15.83
CA SER A 393 14.86 1.34 -15.45
C SER A 393 13.98 2.60 -15.48
N ARG A 394 13.07 2.72 -16.46
CA ARG A 394 12.12 3.85 -16.57
C ARG A 394 11.01 3.80 -15.52
N PHE A 395 10.67 2.61 -15.03
CA PHE A 395 9.62 2.43 -14.04
C PHE A 395 10.11 2.68 -12.61
N GLN A 396 11.41 2.57 -12.37
CA GLN A 396 12.04 2.76 -11.05
C GLN A 396 12.42 4.23 -10.75
N HIS A 397 12.51 5.07 -11.76
CA HIS A 397 12.72 6.51 -11.67
C HIS A 397 11.40 7.25 -11.86
#